data_38f2a6c139656dda82149b69327fed34
#
_entry.id   38f2a6c139656dda82149b69327fed34
#
_cell.length_a   1.000
_cell.length_b   1.000
_cell.length_c   1.000
_cell.angle_alpha   90.00
_cell.angle_beta   90.00
_cell.angle_gamma   90.00
#
_symmetry.space_group_name_H-M   'P 1'
#
loop_
_entity.id
_entity.type
_entity.pdbx_description
1 polymer ?
#
loop_
_entity_poly.entity_id
_entity_poly.type
_entity_poly.pdbx_seq_one_letter_code
_entity_poly.pdbx_strand_id
1 'polypeptide(L)'
;EAAGKHGSFEIKGVPAEVIKAFSTRANEIEAKIAETGATSLATKKQITLYTRDPKLVPEDRGTLVEGWQQRAAELGFDGKALVAEAKARAEVQARPTFRETATAAIGEVATRINAALRTPSPLAVSGAAALFLPAETIKAQHATASAIRHLSEREAAFSPQAILASALGFQIKGLEGGAVVQRIGELVREGHLIPGKSDRLDGHVDLVTTPAALAMEQRILDTIDRGHGAGRAFMPPETAMARLQEAARELGRERAGVDTWQLNEGQLAAGVAILSGGDRFLNVQGVAGAGKSTLLGALDKVLDAEGVKLVGLAFQNKMVADLRGGGGQGMSGDQMRAAGIEAYTIARFLSAYASAAASGSGERFEAAKAALANTVIIIDESSMVSSRDMLLLTTLAEQLDLAKAPFMGDRQQLSAIEQGKMFAVSQASGQATVRMDENIRQKN
;
A
#
# COMPACT_ATOMS: atom_id res chain seq x y z
N GLU A 1 -4.06 -35.84 -3.59
CA GLU A 1 -3.11 -34.77 -3.91
C GLU A 1 -1.75 -35.38 -4.15
N ALA A 2 -1.13 -35.12 -5.31
CA ALA A 2 0.27 -35.46 -5.57
C ALA A 2 1.08 -34.17 -5.40
N ALA A 3 2.15 -34.22 -4.59
CA ALA A 3 3.05 -33.08 -4.41
C ALA A 3 3.92 -32.95 -5.66
N GLY A 4 3.75 -31.85 -6.39
CA GLY A 4 4.61 -31.49 -7.52
C GLY A 4 5.93 -30.85 -7.09
N LYS A 5 6.89 -30.73 -8.01
CA LYS A 5 8.13 -29.96 -7.80
C LYS A 5 7.77 -28.50 -7.42
N HIS A 6 8.40 -27.96 -6.39
CA HIS A 6 8.22 -26.59 -5.90
C HIS A 6 6.92 -26.30 -5.10
N GLY A 7 6.32 -27.30 -4.44
CA GLY A 7 5.12 -27.10 -3.61
C GLY A 7 3.82 -26.90 -4.39
N SER A 8 3.83 -27.12 -5.71
CA SER A 8 2.61 -27.22 -6.51
C SER A 8 1.94 -28.57 -6.25
N PHE A 9 0.62 -28.60 -6.26
CA PHE A 9 -0.15 -29.84 -6.15
C PHE A 9 -0.94 -30.07 -7.44
N GLU A 10 -1.11 -31.33 -7.79
CA GLU A 10 -1.97 -31.76 -8.89
C GLU A 10 -3.19 -32.51 -8.34
N ILE A 11 -4.32 -32.34 -8.99
CA ILE A 11 -5.54 -33.04 -8.60
C ILE A 11 -5.44 -34.49 -9.10
N LYS A 12 -5.41 -35.43 -8.17
CA LYS A 12 -5.38 -36.84 -8.50
C LYS A 12 -6.63 -37.24 -9.32
N GLY A 13 -6.42 -37.84 -10.48
CA GLY A 13 -7.49 -38.28 -11.38
C GLY A 13 -7.74 -37.33 -12.56
N VAL A 14 -7.05 -36.21 -12.65
CA VAL A 14 -7.04 -35.39 -13.87
C VAL A 14 -5.92 -35.88 -14.79
N PRO A 15 -6.23 -36.34 -16.02
CA PRO A 15 -5.22 -36.80 -16.96
C PRO A 15 -4.26 -35.69 -17.38
N ALA A 16 -2.98 -36.03 -17.56
CA ALA A 16 -1.95 -35.06 -17.99
C ALA A 16 -2.30 -34.36 -19.32
N GLU A 17 -2.96 -35.06 -20.22
CA GLU A 17 -3.44 -34.54 -21.51
C GLU A 17 -4.47 -33.40 -21.31
N VAL A 18 -5.36 -33.54 -20.32
CA VAL A 18 -6.34 -32.51 -19.97
C VAL A 18 -5.63 -31.29 -19.38
N ILE A 19 -4.69 -31.51 -18.43
CA ILE A 19 -3.90 -30.43 -17.84
C ILE A 19 -3.14 -29.67 -18.94
N LYS A 20 -2.51 -30.38 -19.88
CA LYS A 20 -1.79 -29.80 -20.99
C LYS A 20 -2.71 -29.02 -21.94
N ALA A 21 -3.88 -29.56 -22.29
CA ALA A 21 -4.83 -28.90 -23.17
C ALA A 21 -5.37 -27.57 -22.59
N PHE A 22 -5.54 -27.48 -21.27
CA PHE A 22 -5.97 -26.27 -20.58
C PHE A 22 -4.82 -25.33 -20.20
N SER A 23 -3.56 -25.73 -20.35
CA SER A 23 -2.36 -24.91 -20.11
C SER A 23 -1.97 -24.12 -21.37
N THR A 24 -2.90 -23.45 -22.03
CA THR A 24 -2.69 -22.77 -23.33
C THR A 24 -1.46 -21.89 -23.34
N ARG A 25 -1.30 -21.04 -22.32
CA ARG A 25 -0.16 -20.14 -22.21
C ARG A 25 1.19 -20.88 -22.02
N ALA A 26 1.22 -21.95 -21.24
CA ALA A 26 2.44 -22.73 -21.08
C ALA A 26 2.84 -23.37 -22.41
N ASN A 27 1.85 -23.87 -23.17
CA ASN A 27 2.06 -24.47 -24.49
C ASN A 27 2.58 -23.44 -25.50
N GLU A 28 2.04 -22.21 -25.51
CA GLU A 28 2.50 -21.11 -26.36
C GLU A 28 3.95 -20.70 -26.06
N ILE A 29 4.29 -20.58 -24.78
CA ILE A 29 5.66 -20.27 -24.33
C ILE A 29 6.61 -21.39 -24.74
N GLU A 30 6.24 -22.66 -24.51
CA GLU A 30 7.05 -23.82 -24.89
C GLU A 30 7.24 -23.90 -26.42
N ALA A 31 6.18 -23.69 -27.19
CA ALA A 31 6.25 -23.65 -28.65
C ALA A 31 7.20 -22.53 -29.13
N LYS A 32 7.13 -21.34 -28.56
CA LYS A 32 7.98 -20.21 -28.90
C LYS A 32 9.45 -20.42 -28.49
N ILE A 33 9.68 -21.09 -27.33
CA ILE A 33 11.02 -21.50 -26.92
C ILE A 33 11.59 -22.52 -27.91
N ALA A 34 10.80 -23.49 -28.37
CA ALA A 34 11.22 -24.48 -29.33
C ALA A 34 11.54 -23.85 -30.69
N GLU A 35 10.70 -22.93 -31.17
CA GLU A 35 10.88 -22.19 -32.42
C GLU A 35 12.16 -21.33 -32.40
N THR A 36 12.43 -20.67 -31.29
CA THR A 36 13.59 -19.75 -31.18
C THR A 36 14.88 -20.41 -30.74
N GLY A 37 14.86 -21.68 -30.32
CA GLY A 37 16.01 -22.40 -29.81
C GLY A 37 16.60 -21.80 -28.53
N ALA A 38 15.79 -21.07 -27.76
CA ALA A 38 16.24 -20.32 -26.58
C ALA A 38 16.73 -21.24 -25.44
N THR A 39 18.00 -21.19 -25.13
CA THR A 39 18.62 -21.98 -24.05
C THR A 39 18.82 -21.17 -22.77
N SER A 40 19.04 -19.85 -22.87
CA SER A 40 19.33 -19.00 -21.70
C SER A 40 18.07 -18.64 -20.90
N LEU A 41 18.22 -18.52 -19.57
CA LEU A 41 17.15 -18.12 -18.66
C LEU A 41 16.63 -16.69 -18.94
N ALA A 42 17.51 -15.80 -19.39
CA ALA A 42 17.15 -14.43 -19.75
C ALA A 42 16.26 -14.40 -20.99
N THR A 43 16.62 -15.14 -22.04
CA THR A 43 15.83 -15.24 -23.28
C THR A 43 14.47 -15.88 -23.03
N LYS A 44 14.39 -16.92 -22.19
CA LYS A 44 13.13 -17.56 -21.80
C LYS A 44 12.22 -16.60 -21.03
N LYS A 45 12.75 -15.77 -20.13
CA LYS A 45 11.98 -14.72 -19.45
C LYS A 45 11.47 -13.66 -20.42
N GLN A 46 12.25 -13.29 -21.40
CA GLN A 46 11.88 -12.31 -22.43
C GLN A 46 10.75 -12.85 -23.31
N ILE A 47 10.83 -14.12 -23.73
CA ILE A 47 9.75 -14.79 -24.47
C ILE A 47 8.45 -14.81 -23.64
N THR A 48 8.53 -15.11 -22.36
CA THR A 48 7.37 -15.11 -21.44
C THR A 48 6.70 -13.73 -21.33
N LEU A 49 7.44 -12.64 -21.47
CA LEU A 49 6.90 -11.28 -21.49
C LEU A 49 6.27 -10.93 -22.84
N TYR A 50 6.91 -11.31 -23.95
CA TYR A 50 6.40 -11.01 -25.31
C TYR A 50 5.17 -11.82 -25.72
N THR A 51 4.95 -13.00 -25.15
CA THR A 51 3.75 -13.83 -25.39
C THR A 51 2.57 -13.42 -24.51
N ARG A 52 2.64 -12.26 -23.84
CA ARG A 52 1.56 -11.78 -22.96
C ARG A 52 0.51 -11.02 -23.78
N ASP A 53 -0.49 -11.73 -24.28
CA ASP A 53 -1.68 -11.08 -24.84
C ASP A 53 -2.41 -10.22 -23.79
N PRO A 54 -3.00 -9.09 -24.21
CA PRO A 54 -3.89 -8.34 -23.33
C PRO A 54 -5.01 -9.25 -22.84
N LYS A 55 -5.33 -9.18 -21.55
CA LYS A 55 -6.46 -9.92 -20.97
C LYS A 55 -7.72 -9.54 -21.74
N LEU A 56 -8.23 -10.46 -22.56
CA LEU A 56 -9.58 -10.38 -23.05
C LEU A 56 -10.53 -10.54 -21.85
N VAL A 57 -11.30 -9.50 -21.57
CA VAL A 57 -12.37 -9.58 -20.56
C VAL A 57 -13.53 -10.28 -21.26
N PRO A 58 -13.92 -11.50 -20.84
CA PRO A 58 -15.05 -12.18 -21.45
C PRO A 58 -16.33 -11.42 -21.13
N GLU A 59 -17.14 -11.15 -22.11
CA GLU A 59 -18.44 -10.47 -21.94
C GLU A 59 -19.41 -11.28 -21.08
N ASP A 60 -19.26 -12.62 -21.07
CA ASP A 60 -20.04 -13.51 -20.19
C ASP A 60 -19.19 -14.68 -19.66
N ARG A 61 -19.15 -14.82 -18.33
CA ARG A 61 -18.48 -15.94 -17.66
C ARG A 61 -19.17 -17.28 -17.90
N GLY A 62 -20.48 -17.30 -18.16
CA GLY A 62 -21.25 -18.49 -18.46
C GLY A 62 -20.75 -19.19 -19.70
N THR A 63 -20.60 -18.44 -20.77
CA THR A 63 -20.10 -18.92 -22.08
C THR A 63 -18.70 -19.53 -21.98
N LEU A 64 -17.84 -18.95 -21.16
CA LEU A 64 -16.50 -19.51 -20.92
C LEU A 64 -16.54 -20.86 -20.20
N VAL A 65 -17.39 -21.00 -19.18
CA VAL A 65 -17.53 -22.23 -18.42
C VAL A 65 -18.09 -23.34 -19.33
N GLU A 66 -19.08 -23.03 -20.17
CA GLU A 66 -19.63 -23.95 -21.15
C GLU A 66 -18.57 -24.40 -22.16
N GLY A 67 -17.78 -23.48 -22.72
CA GLY A 67 -16.67 -23.80 -23.62
C GLY A 67 -15.60 -24.68 -22.96
N TRP A 68 -15.27 -24.44 -21.69
CA TRP A 68 -14.35 -25.31 -20.96
C TRP A 68 -14.92 -26.69 -20.70
N GLN A 69 -16.22 -26.80 -20.39
CA GLN A 69 -16.90 -28.09 -20.18
C GLN A 69 -16.95 -28.89 -21.48
N GLN A 70 -17.25 -28.24 -22.60
CA GLN A 70 -17.26 -28.89 -23.90
C GLN A 70 -15.88 -29.40 -24.28
N ARG A 71 -14.84 -28.58 -24.13
CA ARG A 71 -13.44 -28.98 -24.40
C ARG A 71 -12.98 -30.13 -23.49
N ALA A 72 -13.41 -30.14 -22.24
CA ALA A 72 -13.12 -31.25 -21.33
C ALA A 72 -13.82 -32.55 -21.79
N ALA A 73 -15.08 -32.46 -22.23
CA ALA A 73 -15.84 -33.60 -22.75
C ALA A 73 -15.21 -34.16 -24.05
N GLU A 74 -14.74 -33.32 -24.96
CA GLU A 74 -14.00 -33.72 -26.18
C GLU A 74 -12.73 -34.51 -25.88
N LEU A 75 -12.10 -34.25 -24.72
CA LEU A 75 -10.95 -34.99 -24.20
C LEU A 75 -11.34 -36.21 -23.37
N GLY A 76 -12.62 -36.55 -23.33
CA GLY A 76 -13.15 -37.69 -22.55
C GLY A 76 -13.10 -37.50 -21.04
N PHE A 77 -12.99 -36.23 -20.55
CA PHE A 77 -12.84 -35.92 -19.14
C PHE A 77 -14.13 -35.29 -18.57
N ASP A 78 -14.73 -35.99 -17.58
CA ASP A 78 -15.85 -35.47 -16.81
C ASP A 78 -15.42 -35.07 -15.40
N GLY A 79 -15.19 -33.75 -15.22
CA GLY A 79 -14.83 -33.19 -13.93
C GLY A 79 -15.90 -33.32 -12.85
N LYS A 80 -17.18 -33.39 -13.22
CA LYS A 80 -18.28 -33.57 -12.26
C LYS A 80 -18.28 -35.00 -11.72
N ALA A 81 -18.06 -35.98 -12.59
CA ALA A 81 -17.95 -37.40 -12.18
C ALA A 81 -16.73 -37.59 -11.25
N LEU A 82 -15.57 -36.98 -11.57
CA LEU A 82 -14.39 -37.04 -10.70
C LEU A 82 -14.63 -36.47 -9.30
N VAL A 83 -15.32 -35.34 -9.22
CA VAL A 83 -15.69 -34.73 -7.91
C VAL A 83 -16.68 -35.61 -7.15
N ALA A 84 -17.67 -36.17 -7.82
CA ALA A 84 -18.64 -37.08 -7.20
C ALA A 84 -17.94 -38.32 -6.66
N GLU A 85 -17.04 -38.94 -7.43
CA GLU A 85 -16.27 -40.11 -7.01
C GLU A 85 -15.31 -39.78 -5.85
N ALA A 86 -14.66 -38.58 -5.87
CA ALA A 86 -13.82 -38.15 -4.78
C ALA A 86 -14.60 -37.94 -3.49
N LYS A 87 -15.82 -37.38 -3.57
CA LYS A 87 -16.74 -37.24 -2.42
C LYS A 87 -17.17 -38.62 -1.89
N ALA A 88 -17.60 -39.53 -2.76
CA ALA A 88 -17.99 -40.88 -2.36
C ALA A 88 -16.81 -41.64 -1.69
N ARG A 89 -15.60 -41.50 -2.22
CA ARG A 89 -14.37 -42.06 -1.60
C ARG A 89 -14.10 -41.46 -0.23
N ALA A 90 -14.24 -40.14 -0.08
CA ALA A 90 -14.08 -39.48 1.20
C ALA A 90 -15.09 -39.92 2.24
N GLU A 91 -16.35 -40.12 1.86
CA GLU A 91 -17.41 -40.64 2.74
C GLU A 91 -17.14 -42.09 3.20
N VAL A 92 -16.62 -42.94 2.32
CA VAL A 92 -16.25 -44.33 2.67
C VAL A 92 -15.01 -44.38 3.57
N GLN A 93 -14.03 -43.49 3.37
CA GLN A 93 -12.82 -43.38 4.21
C GLN A 93 -13.11 -42.72 5.56
N ALA A 94 -14.23 -42.03 5.72
CA ALA A 94 -14.56 -41.19 6.88
C ALA A 94 -15.19 -41.95 8.05
N ARG A 95 -14.96 -43.26 8.23
CA ARG A 95 -15.26 -43.89 9.52
C ARG A 95 -14.06 -43.77 10.45
N PRO A 96 -14.05 -42.72 11.32
CA PRO A 96 -12.93 -42.54 12.20
C PRO A 96 -12.78 -43.69 13.17
N THR A 97 -11.54 -44.12 13.41
CA THR A 97 -11.23 -45.07 14.46
C THR A 97 -11.54 -44.45 15.83
N PHE A 98 -11.75 -45.29 16.88
CA PHE A 98 -11.94 -44.76 18.23
C PHE A 98 -10.84 -43.80 18.68
N ARG A 99 -9.61 -44.06 18.29
CA ARG A 99 -8.48 -43.16 18.57
C ARG A 99 -8.62 -41.78 17.88
N GLU A 100 -9.02 -41.78 16.63
CA GLU A 100 -9.24 -40.54 15.85
C GLU A 100 -10.41 -39.76 16.43
N THR A 101 -11.50 -40.41 16.82
CA THR A 101 -12.65 -39.78 17.48
C THR A 101 -12.26 -39.16 18.82
N ALA A 102 -11.50 -39.90 19.64
CA ALA A 102 -11.03 -39.38 20.93
C ALA A 102 -10.07 -38.19 20.75
N THR A 103 -9.15 -38.26 19.79
CA THR A 103 -8.22 -37.15 19.49
C THR A 103 -8.95 -35.93 18.96
N ALA A 104 -9.98 -36.13 18.12
CA ALA A 104 -10.83 -35.04 17.63
C ALA A 104 -11.60 -34.35 18.76
N ALA A 105 -12.20 -35.13 19.68
CA ALA A 105 -12.92 -34.60 20.84
C ALA A 105 -11.99 -33.79 21.78
N ILE A 106 -10.77 -34.27 22.05
CA ILE A 106 -9.77 -33.54 22.80
C ILE A 106 -9.40 -32.24 22.07
N GLY A 107 -9.20 -32.28 20.75
CA GLY A 107 -8.90 -31.14 19.92
C GLY A 107 -10.01 -30.07 19.92
N GLU A 108 -11.29 -30.52 19.95
CA GLU A 108 -12.41 -29.59 20.10
C GLU A 108 -12.43 -28.89 21.45
N VAL A 109 -12.24 -29.61 22.55
CA VAL A 109 -12.19 -29.05 23.89
C VAL A 109 -11.02 -28.06 23.99
N ALA A 110 -9.85 -28.45 23.50
CA ALA A 110 -8.68 -27.58 23.49
C ALA A 110 -8.92 -26.30 22.66
N THR A 111 -9.62 -26.40 21.52
CA THR A 111 -9.99 -25.23 20.70
C THR A 111 -10.87 -24.25 21.46
N ARG A 112 -11.88 -24.75 22.16
CA ARG A 112 -12.81 -23.95 23.00
C ARG A 112 -12.08 -23.27 24.16
N ILE A 113 -11.26 -24.03 24.90
CA ILE A 113 -10.48 -23.49 26.02
C ILE A 113 -9.51 -22.41 25.53
N ASN A 114 -8.74 -22.67 24.48
CA ASN A 114 -7.83 -21.70 23.91
C ASN A 114 -8.53 -20.42 23.44
N ALA A 115 -9.71 -20.52 22.85
CA ALA A 115 -10.51 -19.35 22.46
C ALA A 115 -11.02 -18.58 23.69
N ALA A 116 -11.45 -19.31 24.73
CA ALA A 116 -11.92 -18.69 25.99
C ALA A 116 -10.83 -17.89 26.70
N LEU A 117 -9.56 -18.32 26.60
CA LEU A 117 -8.41 -17.64 27.19
C LEU A 117 -7.85 -16.47 26.38
N ARG A 118 -8.34 -16.25 25.14
CA ARG A 118 -7.86 -15.16 24.29
C ARG A 118 -8.40 -13.80 24.74
N THR A 119 -7.61 -12.79 24.47
CA THR A 119 -8.02 -11.39 24.65
C THR A 119 -9.28 -11.09 23.84
N PRO A 120 -10.29 -10.41 24.41
CA PRO A 120 -11.50 -10.02 23.71
C PRO A 120 -11.22 -9.28 22.40
N SER A 121 -11.94 -9.66 21.36
CA SER A 121 -11.85 -9.05 20.03
C SER A 121 -13.23 -9.02 19.41
N PRO A 122 -13.64 -7.90 18.79
CA PRO A 122 -14.92 -7.84 18.09
C PRO A 122 -14.99 -8.75 16.85
N LEU A 123 -13.85 -9.21 16.34
CA LEU A 123 -13.76 -10.02 15.13
C LEU A 123 -13.92 -11.53 15.40
N ALA A 124 -13.73 -11.99 16.64
CA ALA A 124 -13.78 -13.41 16.97
C ALA A 124 -14.21 -13.61 18.42
N VAL A 125 -14.90 -14.73 18.67
CA VAL A 125 -15.36 -15.10 20.01
C VAL A 125 -14.19 -15.30 20.98
N SER A 126 -14.38 -14.89 22.21
CA SER A 126 -13.47 -15.12 23.35
C SER A 126 -14.26 -15.24 24.65
N GLY A 127 -13.56 -15.56 25.75
CA GLY A 127 -14.19 -15.73 27.07
C GLY A 127 -15.14 -16.93 27.14
N ALA A 128 -16.04 -16.93 28.10
CA ALA A 128 -16.94 -18.06 28.39
C ALA A 128 -17.84 -18.43 27.18
N ALA A 129 -18.19 -17.47 26.31
CA ALA A 129 -19.02 -17.74 25.14
C ALA A 129 -18.37 -18.75 24.19
N ALA A 130 -17.03 -18.77 24.10
CA ALA A 130 -16.30 -19.70 23.25
C ALA A 130 -16.51 -21.18 23.67
N LEU A 131 -16.81 -21.46 24.95
CA LEU A 131 -17.00 -22.82 25.44
C LEU A 131 -18.26 -23.46 24.89
N PHE A 132 -19.23 -22.67 24.44
CA PHE A 132 -20.53 -23.12 23.95
C PHE A 132 -20.63 -23.19 22.42
N LEU A 133 -19.61 -22.74 21.70
CA LEU A 133 -19.61 -22.78 20.24
C LEU A 133 -18.95 -24.06 19.69
N PRO A 134 -19.36 -24.51 18.48
CA PRO A 134 -18.66 -25.56 17.76
C PRO A 134 -17.21 -25.14 17.47
N ALA A 135 -16.28 -26.11 17.55
CA ALA A 135 -14.87 -25.84 17.29
C ALA A 135 -14.62 -25.32 15.86
N GLU A 136 -15.40 -25.77 14.89
CA GLU A 136 -15.36 -25.30 13.50
C GLU A 136 -15.68 -23.80 13.40
N THR A 137 -16.78 -23.38 14.04
CA THR A 137 -17.16 -21.95 14.11
C THR A 137 -16.06 -21.11 14.74
N ILE A 138 -15.45 -21.59 15.84
CA ILE A 138 -14.34 -20.91 16.50
C ILE A 138 -13.13 -20.77 15.57
N LYS A 139 -12.76 -21.85 14.88
CA LYS A 139 -11.65 -21.83 13.91
C LYS A 139 -11.92 -20.83 12.79
N ALA A 140 -13.13 -20.83 12.20
CA ALA A 140 -13.51 -19.90 11.15
C ALA A 140 -13.43 -18.43 11.63
N GLN A 141 -13.98 -18.13 12.81
CA GLN A 141 -13.92 -16.79 13.37
C GLN A 141 -12.48 -16.31 13.61
N HIS A 142 -11.64 -17.13 14.23
CA HIS A 142 -10.25 -16.78 14.50
C HIS A 142 -9.39 -16.69 13.23
N ALA A 143 -9.60 -17.57 12.25
CA ALA A 143 -8.93 -17.50 10.96
C ALA A 143 -9.32 -16.22 10.21
N THR A 144 -10.60 -15.89 10.16
CA THR A 144 -11.12 -14.67 9.55
C THR A 144 -10.55 -13.42 10.23
N ALA A 145 -10.56 -13.39 11.57
CA ALA A 145 -10.01 -12.29 12.34
C ALA A 145 -8.50 -12.08 12.08
N SER A 146 -7.74 -13.18 12.01
CA SER A 146 -6.31 -13.13 11.71
C SER A 146 -6.05 -12.67 10.27
N ALA A 147 -6.85 -13.12 9.31
CA ALA A 147 -6.78 -12.68 7.92
C ALA A 147 -7.07 -11.17 7.77
N ILE A 148 -8.12 -10.68 8.46
CA ILE A 148 -8.45 -9.25 8.46
C ILE A 148 -7.30 -8.43 9.04
N ARG A 149 -6.72 -8.83 10.18
CA ARG A 149 -5.58 -8.12 10.76
C ARG A 149 -4.39 -8.10 9.83
N HIS A 150 -4.04 -9.26 9.26
CA HIS A 150 -2.92 -9.36 8.31
C HIS A 150 -3.10 -8.48 7.07
N LEU A 151 -4.31 -8.45 6.50
CA LEU A 151 -4.62 -7.58 5.36
C LEU A 151 -4.62 -6.10 5.76
N SER A 152 -5.18 -5.77 6.94
CA SER A 152 -5.23 -4.40 7.44
C SER A 152 -3.86 -3.78 7.74
N GLU A 153 -2.79 -4.58 7.86
CA GLU A 153 -1.42 -4.06 7.95
C GLU A 153 -0.93 -3.47 6.63
N ARG A 154 -1.50 -3.91 5.50
CA ARG A 154 -1.03 -3.55 4.15
C ARG A 154 -2.03 -2.74 3.35
N GLU A 155 -3.32 -2.92 3.59
CA GLU A 155 -4.39 -2.35 2.78
C GLU A 155 -5.46 -1.71 3.65
N ALA A 156 -5.92 -0.50 3.29
CA ALA A 156 -7.03 0.17 3.97
C ALA A 156 -8.37 -0.50 3.65
N ALA A 157 -8.49 -1.08 2.47
CA ALA A 157 -9.66 -1.82 2.01
C ALA A 157 -9.23 -3.01 1.14
N PHE A 158 -9.86 -4.14 1.33
CA PHE A 158 -9.52 -5.40 0.66
C PHE A 158 -10.79 -6.16 0.27
N SER A 159 -10.68 -7.06 -0.71
CA SER A 159 -11.84 -7.84 -1.15
C SER A 159 -12.21 -8.95 -0.15
N PRO A 160 -13.49 -9.34 -0.05
CA PRO A 160 -13.90 -10.52 0.72
C PRO A 160 -13.16 -11.79 0.29
N GLN A 161 -12.80 -11.89 -0.99
CA GLN A 161 -12.03 -13.01 -1.53
C GLN A 161 -10.60 -13.01 -1.00
N ALA A 162 -9.99 -11.84 -0.78
CA ALA A 162 -8.66 -11.74 -0.16
C ALA A 162 -8.68 -12.23 1.29
N ILE A 163 -9.74 -11.91 2.05
CA ILE A 163 -9.94 -12.44 3.42
C ILE A 163 -10.04 -13.96 3.38
N LEU A 164 -10.87 -14.50 2.49
CA LEU A 164 -11.05 -15.95 2.34
C LEU A 164 -9.72 -16.63 2.00
N ALA A 165 -9.02 -16.13 1.00
CA ALA A 165 -7.73 -16.68 0.58
C ALA A 165 -6.68 -16.63 1.70
N SER A 166 -6.60 -15.51 2.43
CA SER A 166 -5.68 -15.35 3.56
C SER A 166 -6.03 -16.30 4.71
N ALA A 167 -7.33 -16.45 5.06
CA ALA A 167 -7.77 -17.32 6.12
C ALA A 167 -7.49 -18.81 5.81
N LEU A 168 -7.74 -19.24 4.58
CA LEU A 168 -7.42 -20.61 4.13
C LEU A 168 -5.91 -20.83 4.01
N GLY A 169 -5.14 -19.79 3.70
CA GLY A 169 -3.68 -19.82 3.64
C GLY A 169 -3.00 -20.16 4.97
N PHE A 170 -3.68 -20.02 6.11
CA PHE A 170 -3.17 -20.46 7.41
C PHE A 170 -3.20 -21.98 7.59
N GLN A 171 -3.77 -22.73 6.66
CA GLN A 171 -3.80 -24.20 6.63
C GLN A 171 -4.34 -24.84 7.93
N ILE A 172 -5.32 -24.22 8.56
CA ILE A 172 -5.93 -24.72 9.81
C ILE A 172 -6.74 -25.98 9.51
N LYS A 173 -6.40 -27.10 10.15
CA LYS A 173 -7.07 -28.38 9.96
C LYS A 173 -8.57 -28.29 10.29
N GLY A 174 -9.41 -28.68 9.34
CA GLY A 174 -10.87 -28.67 9.47
C GLY A 174 -11.48 -27.26 9.36
N LEU A 175 -10.78 -26.31 8.76
CA LEU A 175 -11.34 -25.02 8.38
C LEU A 175 -12.00 -25.14 7.02
N GLU A 176 -13.29 -24.84 6.95
CA GLU A 176 -14.06 -24.83 5.70
C GLU A 176 -14.23 -23.42 5.15
N GLY A 177 -14.08 -23.27 3.82
CA GLY A 177 -14.24 -21.98 3.16
C GLY A 177 -15.63 -21.38 3.33
N GLY A 178 -16.67 -22.22 3.35
CA GLY A 178 -18.06 -21.80 3.60
C GLY A 178 -18.25 -21.12 4.95
N ALA A 179 -17.64 -21.65 6.00
CA ALA A 179 -17.69 -21.05 7.35
C ALA A 179 -16.97 -19.69 7.42
N VAL A 180 -15.87 -19.52 6.67
CA VAL A 180 -15.17 -18.23 6.55
C VAL A 180 -16.05 -17.22 5.82
N VAL A 181 -16.67 -17.59 4.70
CA VAL A 181 -17.59 -16.71 3.94
C VAL A 181 -18.78 -16.30 4.79
N GLN A 182 -19.36 -17.22 5.53
CA GLN A 182 -20.44 -16.93 6.46
C GLN A 182 -19.99 -15.90 7.51
N ARG A 183 -18.80 -16.10 8.12
CA ARG A 183 -18.26 -15.15 9.13
C ARG A 183 -18.00 -13.77 8.56
N ILE A 184 -17.48 -13.66 7.34
CA ILE A 184 -17.34 -12.36 6.66
C ILE A 184 -18.69 -11.66 6.55
N GLY A 185 -19.74 -12.37 6.12
CA GLY A 185 -21.10 -11.83 6.04
C GLY A 185 -21.67 -11.40 7.39
N GLU A 186 -21.38 -12.14 8.47
CA GLU A 186 -21.73 -11.74 9.85
C GLU A 186 -21.04 -10.45 10.25
N LEU A 187 -19.73 -10.34 10.05
CA LEU A 187 -18.95 -9.14 10.37
C LEU A 187 -19.42 -7.90 9.63
N VAL A 188 -19.87 -8.05 8.38
CA VAL A 188 -20.50 -6.96 7.62
C VAL A 188 -21.83 -6.55 8.25
N ARG A 189 -22.69 -7.52 8.61
CA ARG A 189 -23.98 -7.21 9.26
C ARG A 189 -23.83 -6.62 10.66
N GLU A 190 -22.81 -7.01 11.38
CA GLU A 190 -22.44 -6.51 12.72
C GLU A 190 -21.74 -5.14 12.66
N GLY A 191 -21.36 -4.64 11.47
CA GLY A 191 -20.66 -3.38 11.27
C GLY A 191 -19.17 -3.43 11.60
N HIS A 192 -18.60 -4.62 11.81
CA HIS A 192 -17.17 -4.81 12.03
C HIS A 192 -16.36 -4.81 10.72
N LEU A 193 -17.03 -5.01 9.59
CA LEU A 193 -16.55 -4.74 8.25
C LEU A 193 -17.55 -3.82 7.54
N ILE A 194 -17.06 -2.77 6.93
CA ILE A 194 -17.85 -1.77 6.23
C ILE A 194 -17.68 -2.01 4.72
N PRO A 195 -18.76 -2.33 4.00
CA PRO A 195 -18.68 -2.57 2.56
C PRO A 195 -18.48 -1.27 1.79
N GLY A 196 -17.73 -1.34 0.71
CA GLY A 196 -17.50 -0.25 -0.23
C GLY A 196 -17.28 -0.81 -1.63
N LYS A 197 -17.17 0.10 -2.60
CA LYS A 197 -16.89 -0.24 -4.01
C LYS A 197 -15.69 0.54 -4.49
N SER A 198 -14.88 -0.07 -5.32
CA SER A 198 -13.79 0.60 -6.01
C SER A 198 -13.97 0.41 -7.51
N ASP A 199 -13.91 1.52 -8.25
CA ASP A 199 -13.89 1.51 -9.69
C ASP A 199 -12.50 1.10 -10.17
N ARG A 200 -12.44 0.07 -10.99
CA ARG A 200 -11.25 -0.35 -11.73
C ARG A 200 -11.54 -0.30 -13.22
N LEU A 201 -10.50 -0.32 -14.03
CA LEU A 201 -10.62 -0.37 -15.50
C LEU A 201 -11.46 -1.55 -15.99
N ASP A 202 -11.55 -2.61 -15.21
CA ASP A 202 -12.23 -3.88 -15.50
C ASP A 202 -13.61 -4.00 -14.82
N GLY A 203 -14.16 -2.92 -14.23
CA GLY A 203 -15.47 -2.91 -13.54
C GLY A 203 -15.37 -2.62 -12.03
N HIS A 204 -16.52 -2.73 -11.36
CA HIS A 204 -16.60 -2.52 -9.91
C HIS A 204 -16.07 -3.73 -9.16
N VAL A 205 -15.23 -3.48 -8.15
CA VAL A 205 -14.78 -4.51 -7.22
C VAL A 205 -15.37 -4.20 -5.84
N ASP A 206 -16.08 -5.17 -5.28
CA ASP A 206 -16.55 -5.09 -3.90
C ASP A 206 -15.38 -5.18 -2.94
N LEU A 207 -15.26 -4.19 -2.07
CA LEU A 207 -14.26 -4.10 -1.04
C LEU A 207 -14.91 -4.01 0.33
N VAL A 208 -14.17 -4.35 1.36
CA VAL A 208 -14.53 -4.10 2.75
C VAL A 208 -13.37 -3.41 3.45
N THR A 209 -13.70 -2.54 4.41
CA THR A 209 -12.73 -1.90 5.29
C THR A 209 -13.14 -2.07 6.75
N THR A 210 -12.25 -1.74 7.68
CA THR A 210 -12.55 -1.80 9.10
C THR A 210 -12.92 -0.41 9.64
N PRO A 211 -13.78 -0.32 10.69
CA PRO A 211 -14.04 0.96 11.36
C PRO A 211 -12.77 1.67 11.84
N ALA A 212 -11.76 0.91 12.26
CA ALA A 212 -10.48 1.46 12.70
C ALA A 212 -9.71 2.13 11.55
N ALA A 213 -9.75 1.57 10.34
CA ALA A 213 -9.12 2.18 9.18
C ALA A 213 -9.82 3.50 8.80
N LEU A 214 -11.15 3.51 8.74
CA LEU A 214 -11.91 4.74 8.49
C LEU A 214 -11.69 5.80 9.55
N ALA A 215 -11.69 5.42 10.83
CA ALA A 215 -11.43 6.36 11.93
C ALA A 215 -10.01 6.94 11.84
N MET A 216 -9.03 6.16 11.39
CA MET A 216 -7.67 6.64 11.17
C MET A 216 -7.63 7.66 10.03
N GLU A 217 -8.25 7.36 8.89
CA GLU A 217 -8.34 8.27 7.74
C GLU A 217 -9.05 9.58 8.11
N GLN A 218 -10.18 9.49 8.81
CA GLN A 218 -10.93 10.66 9.28
C GLN A 218 -10.08 11.54 10.21
N ARG A 219 -9.36 10.94 11.17
CA ARG A 219 -8.47 11.69 12.07
C ARG A 219 -7.35 12.41 11.32
N ILE A 220 -6.81 11.82 10.26
CA ILE A 220 -5.80 12.48 9.42
C ILE A 220 -6.43 13.69 8.73
N LEU A 221 -7.59 13.52 8.10
CA LEU A 221 -8.30 14.60 7.42
C LEU A 221 -8.67 15.72 8.39
N ASP A 222 -9.24 15.40 9.55
CA ASP A 222 -9.59 16.38 10.59
C ASP A 222 -8.35 17.17 11.07
N THR A 223 -7.18 16.51 11.16
CA THR A 223 -5.93 17.18 11.55
C THR A 223 -5.43 18.11 10.46
N ILE A 224 -5.54 17.68 9.19
CA ILE A 224 -5.20 18.51 8.05
C ILE A 224 -6.12 19.73 7.98
N ASP A 225 -7.42 19.54 8.19
CA ASP A 225 -8.42 20.61 8.20
C ASP A 225 -8.13 21.64 9.30
N ARG A 226 -7.79 21.21 10.52
CA ARG A 226 -7.34 22.13 11.58
C ARG A 226 -6.03 22.86 11.25
N GLY A 227 -5.27 22.35 10.29
CA GLY A 227 -4.08 23.00 9.76
C GLY A 227 -4.35 24.20 8.84
N HIS A 228 -5.61 24.43 8.41
CA HIS A 228 -5.96 25.61 7.61
C HIS A 228 -5.75 26.89 8.40
N GLY A 229 -5.00 27.82 7.85
CA GLY A 229 -4.63 29.08 8.49
C GLY A 229 -3.75 28.95 9.74
N ALA A 230 -3.37 27.73 10.12
CA ALA A 230 -2.52 27.45 11.28
C ALA A 230 -1.02 27.32 10.94
N GLY A 231 -0.67 27.49 9.68
CA GLY A 231 0.69 27.54 9.20
C GLY A 231 1.23 28.97 9.17
N ARG A 232 2.55 29.08 9.01
CA ARG A 232 3.25 30.37 8.93
C ARG A 232 3.46 30.79 7.48
N ALA A 233 2.99 31.98 7.10
CA ALA A 233 3.42 32.66 5.89
C ALA A 233 4.76 33.38 6.18
N PHE A 234 5.76 33.15 5.35
CA PHE A 234 7.10 33.73 5.55
C PHE A 234 7.26 35.05 4.82
N MET A 235 6.60 35.22 3.69
CA MET A 235 6.68 36.42 2.86
C MET A 235 5.47 36.57 1.93
N PRO A 236 5.23 37.78 1.37
CA PRO A 236 4.18 37.99 0.36
C PRO A 236 4.46 37.22 -0.94
N PRO A 237 3.42 36.87 -1.73
CA PRO A 237 3.53 36.04 -2.95
C PRO A 237 4.50 36.60 -4.00
N GLU A 238 4.49 37.92 -4.23
CA GLU A 238 5.36 38.56 -5.22
C GLU A 238 6.84 38.49 -4.79
N THR A 239 7.12 38.63 -3.50
CA THR A 239 8.45 38.49 -2.91
C THR A 239 8.92 37.04 -3.02
N ALA A 240 8.06 36.09 -2.71
CA ALA A 240 8.35 34.66 -2.81
C ALA A 240 8.69 34.25 -4.25
N MET A 241 7.92 34.73 -5.22
CA MET A 241 8.17 34.48 -6.65
C MET A 241 9.54 35.02 -7.09
N ALA A 242 9.85 36.27 -6.76
CA ALA A 242 11.12 36.90 -7.12
C ALA A 242 12.33 36.19 -6.49
N ARG A 243 12.24 35.86 -5.19
CA ARG A 243 13.31 35.15 -4.46
C ARG A 243 13.53 33.73 -4.94
N LEU A 244 12.47 33.02 -5.25
CA LEU A 244 12.55 31.64 -5.80
C LEU A 244 13.25 31.65 -7.16
N GLN A 245 12.94 32.58 -8.03
CA GLN A 245 13.62 32.70 -9.33
C GLN A 245 15.11 33.09 -9.19
N GLU A 246 15.45 33.96 -8.27
CA GLU A 246 16.85 34.27 -7.99
C GLU A 246 17.60 33.08 -7.40
N ALA A 247 17.00 32.38 -6.42
CA ALA A 247 17.57 31.15 -5.88
C ALA A 247 17.78 30.07 -6.95
N ALA A 248 16.88 29.97 -7.92
CA ALA A 248 17.05 29.03 -9.05
C ALA A 248 18.25 29.40 -9.93
N ARG A 249 18.47 30.70 -10.22
CA ARG A 249 19.65 31.18 -10.95
C ARG A 249 20.93 30.91 -10.17
N GLU A 250 20.93 31.16 -8.87
CA GLU A 250 22.07 30.83 -8.00
C GLU A 250 22.42 29.36 -8.03
N LEU A 251 21.42 28.48 -7.91
CA LEU A 251 21.61 27.04 -8.05
C LEU A 251 22.16 26.64 -9.42
N GLY A 252 21.74 27.31 -10.49
CA GLY A 252 22.28 27.12 -11.83
C GLY A 252 23.75 27.49 -11.91
N ARG A 253 24.15 28.64 -11.32
CA ARG A 253 25.55 29.07 -11.24
C ARG A 253 26.41 28.10 -10.43
N GLU A 254 25.93 27.66 -9.27
CA GLU A 254 26.66 26.76 -8.38
C GLU A 254 26.83 25.35 -8.96
N ARG A 255 25.77 24.79 -9.58
CA ARG A 255 25.74 23.41 -9.99
C ARG A 255 26.13 23.16 -11.44
N ALA A 256 25.86 24.11 -12.32
CA ALA A 256 26.06 23.97 -13.77
C ALA A 256 26.92 25.06 -14.39
N GLY A 257 27.33 26.07 -13.61
CA GLY A 257 28.09 27.23 -14.12
C GLY A 257 27.26 28.12 -15.06
N VAL A 258 25.94 28.07 -15.00
CA VAL A 258 25.01 28.84 -15.84
C VAL A 258 24.01 29.60 -14.96
N ASP A 259 23.59 30.77 -15.38
CA ASP A 259 22.62 31.62 -14.69
C ASP A 259 21.22 31.60 -15.34
N THR A 260 21.01 30.66 -16.27
CA THR A 260 19.78 30.54 -17.04
C THR A 260 18.72 29.66 -16.39
N TRP A 261 19.02 29.05 -15.24
CA TRP A 261 18.02 28.22 -14.55
C TRP A 261 16.86 29.08 -14.08
N GLN A 262 15.65 28.56 -14.38
CA GLN A 262 14.39 29.16 -13.95
C GLN A 262 13.46 28.08 -13.50
N LEU A 263 12.66 28.38 -12.48
CA LEU A 263 11.52 27.53 -12.11
C LEU A 263 10.37 27.76 -13.10
N ASN A 264 9.75 26.68 -13.53
CA ASN A 264 8.53 26.75 -14.35
C ASN A 264 7.32 27.19 -13.51
N GLU A 265 6.20 27.43 -14.17
CA GLU A 265 4.98 27.94 -13.55
C GLU A 265 4.51 27.03 -12.40
N GLY A 266 4.47 25.69 -12.60
CA GLY A 266 4.07 24.72 -11.56
C GLY A 266 5.01 24.71 -10.35
N GLN A 267 6.32 24.78 -10.57
CA GLN A 267 7.32 24.88 -9.51
C GLN A 267 7.17 26.19 -8.73
N LEU A 268 7.00 27.32 -9.44
CA LEU A 268 6.77 28.62 -8.80
C LEU A 268 5.50 28.62 -7.98
N ALA A 269 4.40 28.12 -8.54
CA ALA A 269 3.13 28.04 -7.82
C ALA A 269 3.25 27.22 -6.54
N ALA A 270 3.95 26.07 -6.59
CA ALA A 270 4.21 25.25 -5.41
C ALA A 270 5.09 25.94 -4.38
N GLY A 271 6.19 26.58 -4.82
CA GLY A 271 7.10 27.32 -3.95
C GLY A 271 6.41 28.53 -3.28
N VAL A 272 5.65 29.31 -4.05
CA VAL A 272 4.86 30.45 -3.53
C VAL A 272 3.82 29.98 -2.53
N ALA A 273 3.09 28.89 -2.81
CA ALA A 273 2.10 28.34 -1.87
C ALA A 273 2.75 27.90 -0.55
N ILE A 274 3.95 27.33 -0.59
CA ILE A 274 4.70 26.94 0.61
C ILE A 274 5.17 28.19 1.38
N LEU A 275 5.72 29.20 0.70
CA LEU A 275 6.30 30.37 1.36
C LEU A 275 5.28 31.39 1.84
N SER A 276 4.17 31.56 1.09
CA SER A 276 3.20 32.65 1.30
C SER A 276 1.85 32.17 1.82
N GLY A 277 1.53 30.88 1.67
CA GLY A 277 0.24 30.34 2.17
C GLY A 277 0.16 30.33 3.69
N GLY A 278 -1.06 30.39 4.23
CA GLY A 278 -1.32 30.32 5.68
C GLY A 278 -1.54 28.90 6.20
N ASP A 279 -1.62 27.90 5.34
CA ASP A 279 -1.93 26.52 5.74
C ASP A 279 -0.70 25.76 6.21
N ARG A 280 -0.84 24.98 7.27
CA ARG A 280 0.23 24.11 7.76
C ARG A 280 0.49 22.95 6.78
N PHE A 281 -0.58 22.35 6.28
CA PHE A 281 -0.53 21.25 5.33
C PHE A 281 -0.92 21.71 3.94
N LEU A 282 -0.21 21.24 2.94
CA LEU A 282 -0.43 21.53 1.53
C LEU A 282 -0.04 20.30 0.72
N ASN A 283 -0.85 19.92 -0.26
CA ASN A 283 -0.48 18.89 -1.22
C ASN A 283 0.24 19.51 -2.42
N VAL A 284 1.41 18.97 -2.75
CA VAL A 284 2.15 19.29 -3.98
C VAL A 284 2.14 18.03 -4.85
N GLN A 285 1.27 17.99 -5.84
CA GLN A 285 1.19 16.92 -6.81
C GLN A 285 2.24 17.17 -7.90
N GLY A 286 3.28 16.36 -7.94
CA GLY A 286 4.34 16.48 -8.94
C GLY A 286 4.63 15.17 -9.64
N VAL A 287 4.42 15.12 -10.96
CA VAL A 287 4.76 13.95 -11.78
C VAL A 287 6.25 13.63 -11.76
N ALA A 288 6.62 12.40 -12.13
CA ALA A 288 8.02 12.02 -12.26
C ALA A 288 8.74 12.97 -13.25
N GLY A 289 9.86 13.54 -12.82
CA GLY A 289 10.61 14.48 -13.67
C GLY A 289 10.11 15.92 -13.66
N ALA A 290 9.14 16.30 -12.82
CA ALA A 290 8.65 17.68 -12.68
C ALA A 290 9.63 18.65 -12.03
N GLY A 291 10.84 18.20 -11.69
CA GLY A 291 11.89 19.06 -11.11
C GLY A 291 11.67 19.37 -9.63
N LYS A 292 11.07 18.47 -8.85
CA LYS A 292 10.89 18.59 -7.39
C LYS A 292 12.19 18.98 -6.68
N SER A 293 13.31 18.33 -7.01
CA SER A 293 14.62 18.59 -6.39
C SER A 293 15.15 20.02 -6.63
N THR A 294 14.87 20.60 -7.81
CA THR A 294 15.25 22.00 -8.11
C THR A 294 14.43 22.97 -7.28
N LEU A 295 13.11 22.71 -7.17
CA LEU A 295 12.23 23.50 -6.30
C LEU A 295 12.68 23.43 -4.83
N LEU A 296 12.98 22.23 -4.32
CA LEU A 296 13.43 22.05 -2.93
C LEU A 296 14.75 22.78 -2.66
N GLY A 297 15.71 22.74 -3.58
CA GLY A 297 16.96 23.51 -3.45
C GLY A 297 16.72 25.02 -3.45
N ALA A 298 15.81 25.53 -4.28
CA ALA A 298 15.45 26.95 -4.28
C ALA A 298 14.72 27.36 -3.00
N LEU A 299 13.80 26.52 -2.51
CA LEU A 299 13.11 26.73 -1.23
C LEU A 299 14.08 26.77 -0.06
N ASP A 300 15.07 25.87 -0.02
CA ASP A 300 16.08 25.83 1.04
C ASP A 300 16.86 27.14 1.11
N LYS A 301 17.35 27.62 -0.02
CA LYS A 301 18.06 28.94 -0.07
C LYS A 301 17.20 30.12 0.41
N VAL A 302 15.93 30.15 -0.01
CA VAL A 302 14.99 31.21 0.38
C VAL A 302 14.68 31.16 1.87
N LEU A 303 14.43 29.97 2.41
CA LEU A 303 14.09 29.74 3.82
C LEU A 303 15.31 29.97 4.72
N ASP A 304 16.50 29.51 4.32
CA ASP A 304 17.75 29.75 5.06
C ASP A 304 18.02 31.23 5.25
N ALA A 305 17.81 32.05 4.20
CA ALA A 305 17.91 33.51 4.28
C ALA A 305 16.90 34.15 5.26
N GLU A 306 15.81 33.49 5.59
CA GLU A 306 14.84 33.88 6.61
C GLU A 306 15.12 33.25 7.98
N GLY A 307 16.22 32.51 8.14
CA GLY A 307 16.55 31.77 9.38
C GLY A 307 15.61 30.59 9.65
N VAL A 308 15.02 30.04 8.60
CA VAL A 308 14.09 28.90 8.66
C VAL A 308 14.76 27.68 8.02
N LYS A 309 14.77 26.58 8.73
CA LYS A 309 15.36 25.32 8.29
C LYS A 309 14.40 24.54 7.41
N LEU A 310 14.88 24.00 6.29
CA LEU A 310 14.15 23.05 5.47
C LEU A 310 14.63 21.64 5.75
N VAL A 311 13.72 20.74 6.11
CA VAL A 311 14.01 19.32 6.36
C VAL A 311 13.14 18.46 5.45
N GLY A 312 13.78 17.58 4.67
CA GLY A 312 13.11 16.58 3.86
C GLY A 312 12.88 15.26 4.61
N LEU A 313 11.69 14.72 4.54
CA LEU A 313 11.40 13.37 5.02
C LEU A 313 11.06 12.47 3.83
N ALA A 314 11.64 11.27 3.81
CA ALA A 314 11.37 10.28 2.78
C ALA A 314 11.25 8.87 3.37
N PHE A 315 10.59 7.98 2.63
CA PHE A 315 10.31 6.61 3.09
C PHE A 315 11.58 5.73 3.14
N GLN A 316 12.51 5.91 2.20
CA GLN A 316 13.70 5.07 2.06
C GLN A 316 15.00 5.86 2.13
N ASN A 317 16.08 5.20 2.63
CA ASN A 317 17.41 5.79 2.70
C ASN A 317 17.94 6.29 1.36
N LYS A 318 17.62 5.62 0.24
CA LYS A 318 18.01 6.08 -1.11
C LYS A 318 17.40 7.45 -1.43
N MET A 319 16.10 7.63 -1.15
CA MET A 319 15.41 8.90 -1.35
C MET A 319 15.97 10.01 -0.44
N VAL A 320 16.33 9.66 0.79
CA VAL A 320 17.02 10.59 1.71
C VAL A 320 18.38 11.02 1.14
N ALA A 321 19.14 10.09 0.56
CA ALA A 321 20.41 10.40 -0.10
C ALA A 321 20.20 11.33 -1.30
N ASP A 322 19.17 11.10 -2.11
CA ASP A 322 18.80 11.95 -3.24
C ASP A 322 18.43 13.37 -2.78
N LEU A 323 17.74 13.52 -1.65
CA LEU A 323 17.43 14.83 -1.05
C LEU A 323 18.68 15.55 -0.52
N ARG A 324 19.62 14.81 0.10
CA ARG A 324 20.87 15.39 0.64
C ARG A 324 21.91 15.78 -0.39
N GLY A 325 21.79 15.31 -1.62
CA GLY A 325 22.81 15.55 -2.63
C GLY A 325 24.01 14.63 -2.57
N GLY A 326 23.94 13.53 -1.87
CA GLY A 326 25.02 12.60 -1.64
C GLY A 326 24.71 11.18 -2.07
N GLY A 327 24.73 10.88 -3.36
CA GLY A 327 24.90 9.53 -3.89
C GLY A 327 26.36 9.30 -4.21
N GLY A 328 27.03 8.36 -3.51
CA GLY A 328 28.48 8.19 -3.58
C GLY A 328 29.04 7.82 -4.95
N GLN A 329 30.33 8.16 -5.11
CA GLN A 329 31.31 7.79 -6.13
C GLN A 329 30.97 8.15 -7.59
N GLY A 330 31.55 9.25 -8.03
CA GLY A 330 31.66 9.69 -9.42
C GLY A 330 30.54 10.67 -9.80
N MET A 331 30.93 11.90 -10.17
CA MET A 331 30.01 12.92 -10.68
C MET A 331 29.26 12.41 -11.92
N SER A 332 28.17 11.73 -11.74
CA SER A 332 27.19 11.42 -12.78
C SER A 332 26.12 12.51 -12.81
N GLY A 333 25.43 12.69 -13.92
CA GLY A 333 24.37 13.69 -14.08
C GLY A 333 23.25 13.68 -13.04
N ASP A 334 23.20 12.66 -12.16
CA ASP A 334 22.24 12.55 -11.05
C ASP A 334 22.64 13.39 -9.83
N GLN A 335 23.93 13.73 -9.63
CA GLN A 335 24.37 14.62 -8.56
C GLN A 335 23.98 16.08 -8.82
N MET A 336 23.85 16.48 -10.09
CA MET A 336 23.29 17.79 -10.46
C MET A 336 21.80 17.94 -10.11
N ARG A 337 21.12 16.84 -9.80
CA ARG A 337 19.65 16.77 -9.60
C ARG A 337 19.23 16.73 -8.14
N ALA A 338 20.16 16.55 -7.22
CA ALA A 338 19.84 16.44 -5.79
C ALA A 338 19.45 17.79 -5.19
N ALA A 339 18.53 17.79 -4.23
CA ALA A 339 18.04 19.02 -3.60
C ALA A 339 19.09 19.69 -2.71
N GLY A 340 19.99 18.92 -2.10
CA GLY A 340 21.04 19.41 -1.21
C GLY A 340 20.56 19.85 0.17
N ILE A 341 19.37 19.41 0.58
CA ILE A 341 18.73 19.78 1.85
C ILE A 341 19.04 18.76 2.97
N GLU A 342 18.87 19.18 4.22
CA GLU A 342 18.85 18.24 5.34
C GLU A 342 17.68 17.28 5.21
N ALA A 343 17.92 15.98 5.33
CA ALA A 343 16.85 14.98 5.16
C ALA A 343 17.03 13.78 6.07
N TYR A 344 15.92 13.13 6.40
CA TYR A 344 15.85 11.93 7.23
C TYR A 344 14.81 10.93 6.70
N THR A 345 14.91 9.68 7.11
CA THR A 345 13.77 8.76 6.92
C THR A 345 12.63 9.14 7.87
N ILE A 346 11.40 8.93 7.41
CA ILE A 346 10.19 9.13 8.23
C ILE A 346 10.33 8.35 9.55
N ALA A 347 10.75 7.09 9.49
CA ALA A 347 10.94 6.26 10.67
C ALA A 347 11.92 6.86 11.69
N ARG A 348 13.06 7.40 11.22
CA ARG A 348 14.04 8.08 12.11
C ARG A 348 13.45 9.33 12.74
N PHE A 349 12.76 10.15 11.95
CA PHE A 349 12.13 11.38 12.44
C PHE A 349 11.04 11.07 13.48
N LEU A 350 10.14 10.15 13.18
CA LEU A 350 9.11 9.70 14.13
C LEU A 350 9.71 9.11 15.41
N SER A 351 10.76 8.30 15.29
CA SER A 351 11.47 7.76 16.47
C SER A 351 12.05 8.85 17.39
N ALA A 352 12.49 9.97 16.81
CA ALA A 352 13.03 11.08 17.59
C ALA A 352 11.96 11.93 18.29
N TYR A 353 10.82 12.18 17.63
CA TYR A 353 9.88 13.22 18.06
C TYR A 353 8.48 12.71 18.43
N ALA A 354 8.01 11.55 17.94
CA ALA A 354 6.63 11.13 18.14
C ALA A 354 6.26 10.92 19.60
N SER A 355 7.18 10.36 20.42
CA SER A 355 6.96 10.16 21.86
C SER A 355 6.87 11.48 22.63
N ALA A 356 7.70 12.46 22.26
CA ALA A 356 7.66 13.80 22.85
C ALA A 356 6.38 14.53 22.45
N ALA A 357 5.99 14.49 21.17
CA ALA A 357 4.74 15.05 20.71
C ALA A 357 3.53 14.44 21.41
N ALA A 358 3.48 13.11 21.53
CA ALA A 358 2.37 12.40 22.18
C ALA A 358 2.23 12.70 23.69
N SER A 359 3.28 13.17 24.38
CA SER A 359 3.19 13.56 25.78
C SER A 359 2.41 14.87 26.01
N GLY A 360 2.35 15.73 25.00
CA GLY A 360 1.62 17.01 25.03
C GLY A 360 2.13 18.06 26.02
N SER A 361 3.12 17.72 26.85
CA SER A 361 3.72 18.60 27.86
C SER A 361 5.01 18.02 28.44
N GLY A 362 5.73 18.82 29.21
CA GLY A 362 6.95 18.43 29.91
C GLY A 362 8.23 18.78 29.12
N GLU A 363 9.38 18.60 29.78
CA GLU A 363 10.69 19.04 29.26
C GLU A 363 11.00 18.51 27.85
N ARG A 364 10.71 17.24 27.58
CA ARG A 364 10.93 16.62 26.26
C ARG A 364 10.03 17.21 25.18
N PHE A 365 8.79 17.52 25.52
CA PHE A 365 7.85 18.17 24.61
C PHE A 365 8.31 19.57 24.25
N GLU A 366 8.66 20.39 25.25
CA GLU A 366 9.14 21.76 25.04
C GLU A 366 10.49 21.78 24.27
N ALA A 367 11.37 20.84 24.55
CA ALA A 367 12.62 20.70 23.81
C ALA A 367 12.38 20.31 22.33
N ALA A 368 11.45 19.39 22.06
CA ALA A 368 11.07 19.02 20.70
C ALA A 368 10.41 20.18 19.95
N LYS A 369 9.50 20.91 20.62
CA LYS A 369 8.83 22.08 20.06
C LYS A 369 9.84 23.19 19.72
N ALA A 370 10.77 23.47 20.64
CA ALA A 370 11.84 24.46 20.40
C ALA A 370 12.79 24.06 19.27
N ALA A 371 13.15 22.77 19.17
CA ALA A 371 14.01 22.25 18.12
C ALA A 371 13.40 22.38 16.70
N LEU A 372 12.08 22.36 16.60
CA LEU A 372 11.34 22.39 15.35
C LEU A 372 10.62 23.74 15.08
N ALA A 373 10.72 24.71 15.97
CA ALA A 373 9.97 25.99 15.91
C ALA A 373 10.17 26.79 14.60
N ASN A 374 11.37 26.74 14.03
CA ASN A 374 11.73 27.43 12.77
C ASN A 374 12.04 26.39 11.68
N THR A 375 11.21 25.37 11.53
CA THR A 375 11.46 24.30 10.58
C THR A 375 10.26 24.09 9.68
N VAL A 376 10.50 24.01 8.37
CA VAL A 376 9.56 23.50 7.37
C VAL A 376 9.92 22.05 7.08
N ILE A 377 8.96 21.16 7.17
CA ILE A 377 9.18 19.73 6.96
C ILE A 377 8.46 19.28 5.69
N ILE A 378 9.21 18.99 4.63
CA ILE A 378 8.64 18.43 3.39
C ILE A 378 8.58 16.91 3.51
N ILE A 379 7.40 16.34 3.33
CA ILE A 379 7.22 14.90 3.24
C ILE A 379 7.24 14.51 1.76
N ASP A 380 8.41 14.05 1.28
CA ASP A 380 8.61 13.67 -0.12
C ASP A 380 8.13 12.25 -0.39
N GLU A 381 7.74 11.98 -1.65
CA GLU A 381 7.10 10.75 -2.11
C GLU A 381 5.93 10.32 -1.18
N SER A 382 5.07 11.28 -0.82
CA SER A 382 3.96 11.09 0.12
C SER A 382 2.95 10.02 -0.33
N SER A 383 2.92 9.64 -1.60
CA SER A 383 2.15 8.51 -2.11
C SER A 383 2.58 7.16 -1.52
N MET A 384 3.82 7.08 -1.01
CA MET A 384 4.40 5.88 -0.39
C MET A 384 4.27 5.86 1.13
N VAL A 385 3.74 6.91 1.75
CA VAL A 385 3.60 7.02 3.21
C VAL A 385 2.36 6.23 3.66
N SER A 386 2.53 5.37 4.67
CA SER A 386 1.42 4.63 5.25
C SER A 386 0.42 5.55 5.96
N SER A 387 -0.86 5.14 6.06
CA SER A 387 -1.86 5.90 6.84
C SER A 387 -1.43 6.08 8.29
N ARG A 388 -0.76 5.08 8.86
CA ARG A 388 -0.23 5.16 10.23
C ARG A 388 0.84 6.24 10.38
N ASP A 389 1.82 6.25 9.48
CA ASP A 389 2.89 7.25 9.51
C ASP A 389 2.35 8.64 9.20
N MET A 390 1.39 8.74 8.27
CA MET A 390 0.71 10.00 7.96
C MET A 390 -0.03 10.55 9.19
N LEU A 391 -0.74 9.69 9.94
CA LEU A 391 -1.40 10.09 11.20
C LEU A 391 -0.38 10.59 12.22
N LEU A 392 0.74 9.89 12.39
CA LEU A 392 1.79 10.30 13.32
C LEU A 392 2.42 11.61 12.91
N LEU A 393 2.74 11.81 11.62
CA LEU A 393 3.32 13.04 11.08
C LEU A 393 2.38 14.23 11.23
N THR A 394 1.10 14.08 10.86
CA THR A 394 0.11 15.17 10.98
C THR A 394 -0.14 15.54 12.43
N THR A 395 -0.30 14.54 13.31
CA THR A 395 -0.47 14.77 14.76
C THR A 395 0.75 15.45 15.36
N LEU A 396 1.96 15.01 15.00
CA LEU A 396 3.21 15.63 15.48
C LEU A 396 3.31 17.08 14.98
N ALA A 397 3.01 17.33 13.73
CA ALA A 397 3.04 18.67 13.16
C ALA A 397 2.07 19.64 13.87
N GLU A 398 0.88 19.16 14.22
CA GLU A 398 -0.10 19.92 14.99
C GLU A 398 0.38 20.17 16.42
N GLN A 399 0.78 19.12 17.15
CA GLN A 399 1.13 19.20 18.57
C GLN A 399 2.40 20.02 18.83
N LEU A 400 3.43 19.89 17.99
CA LEU A 400 4.67 20.66 18.11
C LEU A 400 4.58 22.03 17.42
N ASP A 401 3.42 22.37 16.85
CA ASP A 401 3.14 23.64 16.20
C ASP A 401 4.14 23.97 15.08
N LEU A 402 4.36 23.00 14.17
CA LEU A 402 5.25 23.20 13.03
C LEU A 402 4.74 24.32 12.12
N ALA A 403 5.65 25.13 11.66
CA ALA A 403 5.33 26.23 10.74
C ALA A 403 4.66 25.73 9.45
N LYS A 404 5.20 24.64 8.88
CA LYS A 404 4.69 24.02 7.65
C LYS A 404 5.09 22.54 7.57
N ALA A 405 4.19 21.71 7.00
CA ALA A 405 4.42 20.31 6.72
C ALA A 405 3.77 19.90 5.36
N PRO A 406 4.27 20.40 4.22
CA PRO A 406 3.74 20.06 2.91
C PRO A 406 3.98 18.59 2.55
N PHE A 407 3.00 17.97 1.91
CA PHE A 407 3.07 16.64 1.31
C PHE A 407 3.40 16.78 -0.17
N MET A 408 4.50 16.18 -0.60
CA MET A 408 4.94 16.19 -2.00
C MET A 408 4.95 14.75 -2.54
N GLY A 409 4.35 14.52 -3.69
CA GLY A 409 4.30 13.17 -4.26
C GLY A 409 3.53 13.12 -5.57
N ASP A 410 3.40 11.91 -6.10
CA ASP A 410 2.62 11.63 -7.30
C ASP A 410 1.59 10.53 -7.01
N ARG A 411 0.31 10.88 -7.02
CA ARG A 411 -0.78 9.93 -6.77
C ARG A 411 -0.89 8.82 -7.81
N GLN A 412 -0.25 8.97 -8.98
CA GLN A 412 -0.27 7.99 -10.07
C GLN A 412 0.90 6.99 -9.96
N GLN A 413 1.89 7.26 -9.11
CA GLN A 413 3.00 6.35 -8.85
C GLN A 413 2.61 5.24 -7.87
N LEU A 414 3.58 4.35 -7.58
CA LEU A 414 3.40 3.22 -6.66
C LEU A 414 2.84 3.69 -5.31
N SER A 415 1.74 3.05 -4.89
CA SER A 415 1.16 3.26 -3.57
C SER A 415 2.06 2.69 -2.48
N ALA A 416 1.84 3.11 -1.24
CA ALA A 416 2.49 2.57 -0.05
C ALA A 416 2.45 1.03 -0.03
N ILE A 417 3.53 0.42 0.46
CA ILE A 417 3.61 -1.03 0.69
C ILE A 417 2.72 -1.43 1.87
N GLU A 418 2.60 -0.53 2.86
CA GLU A 418 1.70 -0.63 3.99
C GLU A 418 0.37 0.09 3.72
N GLN A 419 -0.61 -0.07 4.63
CA GLN A 419 -1.94 0.51 4.52
C GLN A 419 -1.91 2.02 4.22
N GLY A 420 -2.52 2.43 3.10
CA GLY A 420 -2.96 3.80 2.92
C GLY A 420 -2.73 4.40 1.53
N LYS A 421 -3.66 5.28 1.18
CA LYS A 421 -3.60 6.18 0.01
C LYS A 421 -3.91 7.61 0.45
N MET A 422 -3.48 7.99 1.66
CA MET A 422 -3.89 9.25 2.29
C MET A 422 -3.52 10.48 1.48
N PHE A 423 -2.39 10.46 0.75
CA PHE A 423 -2.06 11.55 -0.17
C PHE A 423 -3.10 11.74 -1.27
N ALA A 424 -3.63 10.66 -1.85
CA ALA A 424 -4.71 10.75 -2.84
C ALA A 424 -6.06 11.07 -2.20
N VAL A 425 -6.34 10.55 -1.01
CA VAL A 425 -7.58 10.80 -0.26
C VAL A 425 -7.66 12.27 0.16
N SER A 426 -6.57 12.85 0.68
CA SER A 426 -6.53 14.28 1.06
C SER A 426 -6.77 15.20 -0.12
N GLN A 427 -6.22 14.87 -1.30
CA GLN A 427 -6.51 15.62 -2.53
C GLN A 427 -7.99 15.49 -2.96
N ALA A 428 -8.57 14.30 -2.84
CA ALA A 428 -9.97 14.04 -3.18
C ALA A 428 -10.96 14.69 -2.22
N SER A 429 -10.59 14.89 -0.95
CA SER A 429 -11.38 15.59 0.06
C SER A 429 -11.38 17.12 -0.08
N GLY A 430 -10.70 17.66 -1.09
CA GLY A 430 -10.70 19.11 -1.36
C GLY A 430 -9.58 19.88 -0.68
N GLN A 431 -8.57 19.21 -0.10
CA GLN A 431 -7.42 19.87 0.49
C GLN A 431 -6.62 20.66 -0.56
N ALA A 432 -6.06 21.79 -0.13
CA ALA A 432 -5.25 22.64 -0.99
C ALA A 432 -4.18 21.83 -1.74
N THR A 433 -4.24 21.84 -3.06
CA THR A 433 -3.36 21.05 -3.92
C THR A 433 -2.79 21.93 -5.02
N VAL A 434 -1.48 22.02 -5.09
CA VAL A 434 -0.75 22.66 -6.19
C VAL A 434 -0.17 21.58 -7.10
N ARG A 435 -0.22 21.80 -8.41
CA ARG A 435 0.24 20.83 -9.41
C ARG A 435 1.49 21.28 -10.13
N MET A 436 2.41 20.34 -10.30
CA MET A 436 3.63 20.44 -11.10
C MET A 436 3.51 19.42 -12.24
N ASP A 437 2.75 19.78 -13.27
CA ASP A 437 2.36 18.85 -14.35
C ASP A 437 3.38 18.81 -15.50
N GLU A 438 4.32 19.76 -15.58
CA GLU A 438 5.33 19.80 -16.64
C GLU A 438 6.46 18.79 -16.38
N ASN A 439 6.62 17.85 -17.31
CA ASN A 439 7.77 16.93 -17.28
C ASN A 439 9.00 17.57 -17.96
N ILE A 440 9.95 18.02 -17.16
CA ILE A 440 11.17 18.69 -17.63
C ILE A 440 12.14 17.69 -18.29
N ARG A 441 12.11 16.39 -17.90
CA ARG A 441 13.01 15.35 -18.42
C ARG A 441 12.72 14.93 -19.86
N GLN A 442 11.53 15.18 -20.37
CA GLN A 442 11.14 14.80 -21.75
C GLN A 442 11.33 15.93 -22.76
N LYS A 443 11.73 17.13 -22.32
CA LYS A 443 11.98 18.30 -23.19
C LYS A 443 13.43 18.44 -23.63
N ASN A 444 14.33 17.53 -23.22
CA ASN A 444 15.76 17.50 -23.60
C ASN A 444 16.09 16.25 -24.41
#